data_4b6ea9fe40e60278354f03e40e22f390
#
_entry.id   4b6ea9fe40e60278354f03e40e22f390
#
_cell.length_a   1.000
_cell.length_b   1.000
_cell.length_c   1.000
_cell.angle_alpha   90.00
_cell.angle_beta   90.00
_cell.angle_gamma   90.00
#
_symmetry.space_group_name_H-M   'P 1'
#
loop_
_entity.id
_entity.type
_entity.pdbx_description
1 polymer ?
#
loop_
_entity_poly.entity_id
_entity_poly.type
_entity_poly.pdbx_seq_one_letter_code
_entity_poly.pdbx_strand_id
1 'polypeptide(L)'
;MMMTSYIALDLETTGLESKTEKITEAAALKVIDGTVRERFVTLINPGRPISEKITQLTGITDEMVRTAPLMENVIGELLAFCEGLPLLGHNILFDYRFLKQAAVNSRLECEFEAVDTLTLCRHLMPPDEKKNLSASCTWFQIPQSAAHRAEADAESAHLLYEKLKALYGKEREELFVPCPLIHKAKREQPATKRQKEYLQD
;
A
#
# COMPACT_ATOMS: atom_id res chain seq x y z
N MET A 1 22.61 -4.32 -2.73
CA MET A 1 22.44 -5.26 -1.59
C MET A 1 20.96 -5.51 -1.38
N MET A 2 20.55 -6.76 -1.26
CA MET A 2 19.16 -7.16 -1.02
C MET A 2 18.64 -6.58 0.31
N MET A 3 17.37 -6.19 0.35
CA MET A 3 16.74 -5.73 1.60
C MET A 3 16.64 -6.87 2.62
N THR A 4 17.00 -6.57 3.86
CA THR A 4 16.72 -7.41 5.04
C THR A 4 15.78 -6.73 6.02
N SER A 5 15.75 -5.40 5.97
CA SER A 5 14.86 -4.55 6.79
C SER A 5 14.09 -3.58 5.90
N TYR A 6 12.78 -3.46 6.12
CA TYR A 6 11.86 -2.71 5.26
C TYR A 6 10.50 -2.51 5.94
N ILE A 7 9.66 -1.71 5.34
CA ILE A 7 8.25 -1.57 5.70
C ILE A 7 7.39 -2.30 4.66
N ALA A 8 6.73 -3.38 5.04
CA ALA A 8 5.69 -3.98 4.22
C ALA A 8 4.42 -3.13 4.35
N LEU A 9 4.00 -2.50 3.25
CA LEU A 9 2.89 -1.54 3.20
C LEU A 9 1.80 -2.06 2.28
N ASP A 10 0.56 -1.93 2.74
CA ASP A 10 -0.64 -2.11 1.94
C ASP A 10 -1.73 -1.14 2.37
N LEU A 11 -2.51 -0.63 1.42
CA LEU A 11 -3.60 0.32 1.64
C LEU A 11 -4.88 -0.19 0.99
N GLU A 12 -5.99 -0.11 1.72
CA GLU A 12 -7.32 -0.23 1.12
C GLU A 12 -7.87 1.15 0.78
N THR A 13 -8.58 1.26 -0.34
CA THR A 13 -9.02 2.54 -0.89
C THR A 13 -10.44 2.48 -1.41
N THR A 14 -11.07 3.64 -1.59
CA THR A 14 -12.42 3.75 -2.18
C THR A 14 -12.44 3.52 -3.70
N GLY A 15 -11.27 3.40 -4.33
CA GLY A 15 -11.15 3.18 -5.78
C GLY A 15 -9.71 3.28 -6.24
N LEU A 16 -9.48 3.36 -7.57
CA LEU A 16 -8.17 3.18 -8.17
C LEU A 16 -7.36 4.48 -8.36
N GLU A 17 -8.02 5.63 -8.39
CA GLU A 17 -7.39 6.92 -8.72
C GLU A 17 -7.02 7.72 -7.48
N SER A 18 -5.72 7.81 -7.16
CA SER A 18 -5.22 8.50 -5.97
C SER A 18 -5.54 10.00 -5.88
N LYS A 19 -5.89 10.64 -7.01
CA LYS A 19 -6.29 12.05 -7.05
C LYS A 19 -7.73 12.27 -6.57
N THR A 20 -8.60 11.29 -6.73
CA THR A 20 -10.03 11.42 -6.47
C THR A 20 -10.52 10.48 -5.38
N GLU A 21 -9.88 9.33 -5.23
CA GLU A 21 -10.25 8.32 -4.26
C GLU A 21 -9.49 8.49 -2.93
N LYS A 22 -9.96 7.83 -1.89
CA LYS A 22 -9.46 8.00 -0.53
C LYS A 22 -9.05 6.67 0.09
N ILE A 23 -8.13 6.72 1.04
CA ILE A 23 -7.70 5.56 1.83
C ILE A 23 -8.76 5.23 2.88
N THR A 24 -9.05 3.95 3.05
CA THR A 24 -10.00 3.42 4.05
C THR A 24 -9.33 2.56 5.12
N GLU A 25 -8.20 1.96 4.83
CA GLU A 25 -7.36 1.23 5.79
C GLU A 25 -5.89 1.39 5.39
N ALA A 26 -5.01 1.46 6.37
CA ALA A 26 -3.57 1.44 6.18
C ALA A 26 -2.92 0.41 7.09
N ALA A 27 -2.01 -0.39 6.54
CA ALA A 27 -1.17 -1.30 7.29
C ALA A 27 0.29 -1.15 6.87
N ALA A 28 1.15 -0.97 7.85
CA ALA A 28 2.60 -0.94 7.69
C ALA A 28 3.23 -1.90 8.70
N LEU A 29 4.00 -2.87 8.23
CA LEU A 29 4.70 -3.84 9.06
C LEU A 29 6.19 -3.52 9.01
N LYS A 30 6.79 -3.15 10.13
CA LYS A 30 8.22 -2.92 10.25
C LYS A 30 8.95 -4.26 10.37
N VAL A 31 9.65 -4.61 9.33
CA VAL A 31 10.46 -5.83 9.25
C VAL A 31 11.91 -5.48 9.49
N ILE A 32 12.53 -6.11 10.47
CA ILE A 32 13.96 -5.99 10.77
C ILE A 32 14.58 -7.38 10.69
N ASP A 33 15.58 -7.50 9.84
CA ASP A 33 16.28 -8.76 9.55
C ASP A 33 15.31 -9.92 9.26
N GLY A 34 14.34 -9.66 8.36
CA GLY A 34 13.35 -10.63 7.90
C GLY A 34 12.25 -10.96 8.91
N THR A 35 12.21 -10.28 10.06
CA THR A 35 11.21 -10.53 11.11
C THR A 35 10.35 -9.30 11.37
N VAL A 36 9.02 -9.46 11.37
CA VAL A 36 8.08 -8.39 11.74
C VAL A 36 8.27 -8.03 13.21
N ARG A 37 8.65 -6.80 13.50
CA ARG A 37 8.90 -6.28 14.85
C ARG A 37 7.80 -5.38 15.36
N GLU A 38 7.25 -4.53 14.48
CA GLU A 38 6.22 -3.57 14.84
C GLU A 38 5.14 -3.54 13.75
N ARG A 39 3.94 -3.14 14.14
CA ARG A 39 2.77 -3.03 13.25
C ARG A 39 2.10 -1.69 13.46
N PHE A 40 1.79 -1.01 12.37
CA PHE A 40 0.92 0.15 12.34
C PHE A 40 -0.29 -0.22 11.48
N VAL A 41 -1.45 -0.38 12.10
CA VAL A 41 -2.68 -0.77 11.40
C VAL A 41 -3.82 0.12 11.87
N THR A 42 -4.51 0.76 10.94
CA THR A 42 -5.64 1.63 11.28
C THR A 42 -6.67 1.69 10.15
N LEU A 43 -7.94 1.69 10.51
CA LEU A 43 -9.01 2.16 9.64
C LEU A 43 -8.93 3.68 9.50
N ILE A 44 -9.38 4.19 8.38
CA ILE A 44 -9.35 5.62 8.06
C ILE A 44 -10.72 6.01 7.52
N ASN A 45 -11.28 7.08 8.06
CA ASN A 45 -12.51 7.64 7.53
C ASN A 45 -12.22 8.37 6.20
N PRO A 46 -12.76 7.89 5.07
CA PRO A 46 -12.49 8.49 3.77
C PRO A 46 -13.22 9.82 3.56
N GLY A 47 -14.13 10.22 4.48
CA GLY A 47 -14.95 11.42 4.36
C GLY A 47 -15.99 11.37 3.23
N ARG A 48 -16.28 10.15 2.74
CA ARG A 48 -17.23 9.89 1.65
C ARG A 48 -17.77 8.47 1.77
N PRO A 49 -18.94 8.16 1.17
CA PRO A 49 -19.47 6.81 1.15
C PRO A 49 -18.54 5.83 0.42
N ILE A 50 -18.45 4.62 0.95
CA ILE A 50 -17.75 3.48 0.33
C ILE A 50 -18.77 2.77 -0.56
N SER A 51 -18.44 2.55 -1.84
CA SER A 51 -19.33 1.85 -2.75
C SER A 51 -19.53 0.39 -2.32
N GLU A 52 -20.70 -0.16 -2.63
CA GLU A 52 -21.00 -1.56 -2.35
C GLU A 52 -19.95 -2.52 -2.95
N LYS A 53 -19.47 -2.22 -4.16
CA LYS A 53 -18.40 -2.99 -4.81
C LYS A 53 -17.11 -3.03 -3.97
N ILE A 54 -16.70 -1.91 -3.41
CA ILE A 54 -15.50 -1.84 -2.55
C ILE A 54 -15.76 -2.55 -1.23
N THR A 55 -16.93 -2.37 -0.62
CA THR A 55 -17.30 -3.11 0.59
C THR A 55 -17.30 -4.62 0.37
N GLN A 56 -17.83 -5.10 -0.77
CA GLN A 56 -17.79 -6.53 -1.13
C GLN A 56 -16.35 -7.05 -1.33
N LEU A 57 -15.45 -6.20 -1.84
CA LEU A 57 -14.05 -6.55 -2.06
C LEU A 57 -13.25 -6.59 -0.77
N THR A 58 -13.34 -5.54 0.05
CA THR A 58 -12.47 -5.32 1.23
C THR A 58 -13.10 -5.75 2.55
N GLY A 59 -14.42 -5.90 2.58
CA GLY A 59 -15.18 -6.09 3.82
C GLY A 59 -15.32 -4.82 4.67
N ILE A 60 -14.75 -3.67 4.23
CA ILE A 60 -14.82 -2.41 4.97
C ILE A 60 -16.14 -1.70 4.63
N THR A 61 -16.90 -1.35 5.66
CA THR A 61 -18.19 -0.67 5.55
C THR A 61 -18.11 0.77 6.04
N ASP A 62 -19.09 1.60 5.63
CA ASP A 62 -19.22 2.97 6.13
C ASP A 62 -19.32 3.02 7.66
N GLU A 63 -19.99 2.05 8.27
CA GLU A 63 -20.12 1.95 9.72
C GLU A 63 -18.77 1.74 10.42
N MET A 64 -17.91 0.88 9.86
CA MET A 64 -16.57 0.59 10.41
C MET A 64 -15.66 1.82 10.41
N VAL A 65 -15.75 2.67 9.40
CA VAL A 65 -14.88 3.85 9.26
C VAL A 65 -15.47 5.12 9.84
N ARG A 66 -16.73 5.11 10.25
CA ARG A 66 -17.46 6.30 10.72
C ARG A 66 -16.76 7.05 11.84
N THR A 67 -16.18 6.34 12.79
CA THR A 67 -15.45 6.90 13.95
C THR A 67 -13.94 6.83 13.81
N ALA A 68 -13.44 6.33 12.67
CA ALA A 68 -12.02 6.26 12.39
C ALA A 68 -11.44 7.67 12.15
N PRO A 69 -10.13 7.88 12.37
CA PRO A 69 -9.50 9.17 12.11
C PRO A 69 -9.51 9.49 10.61
N LEU A 70 -9.51 10.79 10.29
CA LEU A 70 -9.26 11.26 8.93
C LEU A 70 -7.80 11.05 8.55
N MET A 71 -7.50 10.89 7.24
CA MET A 71 -6.14 10.66 6.76
C MET A 71 -5.16 11.78 7.15
N GLU A 72 -5.61 13.01 7.20
CA GLU A 72 -4.79 14.17 7.61
C GLU A 72 -4.27 14.06 9.06
N ASN A 73 -4.97 13.32 9.92
CA ASN A 73 -4.58 13.05 11.30
C ASN A 73 -3.66 11.82 11.46
N VAL A 74 -3.56 11.00 10.42
CA VAL A 74 -2.83 9.71 10.42
C VAL A 74 -1.52 9.81 9.66
N ILE A 75 -1.48 10.59 8.58
CA ILE A 75 -0.38 10.58 7.62
C ILE A 75 0.97 10.89 8.26
N GLY A 76 1.03 11.84 9.18
CA GLY A 76 2.29 12.20 9.85
C GLY A 76 2.88 11.06 10.66
N GLU A 77 2.04 10.35 11.41
CA GLU A 77 2.45 9.19 12.21
C GLU A 77 2.83 7.99 11.32
N LEU A 78 2.08 7.75 10.26
CA LEU A 78 2.38 6.68 9.31
C LEU A 78 3.73 6.92 8.61
N LEU A 79 4.00 8.14 8.16
CA LEU A 79 5.29 8.48 7.53
C LEU A 79 6.46 8.36 8.52
N ALA A 80 6.28 8.81 9.77
CA ALA A 80 7.29 8.64 10.83
C ALA A 80 7.54 7.15 11.14
N PHE A 81 6.50 6.31 11.12
CA PHE A 81 6.66 4.87 11.28
C PHE A 81 7.49 4.24 10.15
N CYS A 82 7.35 4.75 8.92
CA CYS A 82 8.07 4.25 7.73
C CYS A 82 9.49 4.83 7.59
N GLU A 83 9.85 5.85 8.37
CA GLU A 83 11.08 6.60 8.18
C GLU A 83 12.34 5.71 8.24
N GLY A 84 13.28 5.97 7.31
CA GLY A 84 14.60 5.34 7.28
C GLY A 84 14.64 3.92 6.69
N LEU A 85 13.51 3.36 6.26
CA LEU A 85 13.44 2.04 5.65
C LEU A 85 12.79 2.10 4.26
N PRO A 86 13.24 1.25 3.31
CA PRO A 86 12.56 1.10 2.03
C PRO A 86 11.19 0.43 2.21
N LEU A 87 10.28 0.66 1.27
CA LEU A 87 8.97 0.01 1.24
C LEU A 87 9.03 -1.35 0.52
N LEU A 88 8.11 -2.21 0.88
CA LEU A 88 7.79 -3.45 0.19
C LEU A 88 6.27 -3.51 0.00
N GLY A 89 5.80 -3.98 -1.14
CA GLY A 89 4.38 -4.26 -1.36
C GLY A 89 4.15 -4.99 -2.69
N HIS A 90 2.92 -5.42 -2.90
CA HIS A 90 2.52 -6.06 -4.15
C HIS A 90 1.83 -5.03 -5.05
N ASN A 91 2.50 -4.56 -6.11
CA ASN A 91 2.15 -3.36 -6.86
C ASN A 91 2.29 -2.08 -6.02
N ILE A 92 3.39 -1.98 -5.28
CA ILE A 92 3.64 -0.92 -4.28
C ILE A 92 3.49 0.50 -4.83
N LEU A 93 3.65 0.71 -6.14
CA LEU A 93 3.45 2.02 -6.75
C LEU A 93 1.99 2.49 -6.61
N PHE A 94 1.02 1.57 -6.58
CA PHE A 94 -0.39 1.91 -6.32
C PHE A 94 -0.54 2.54 -4.93
N ASP A 95 -0.07 1.87 -3.89
CA ASP A 95 -0.13 2.34 -2.51
C ASP A 95 0.67 3.64 -2.32
N TYR A 96 1.85 3.71 -2.91
CA TYR A 96 2.68 4.90 -2.86
C TYR A 96 1.99 6.14 -3.47
N ARG A 97 1.22 5.98 -4.54
CA ARG A 97 0.47 7.11 -5.14
C ARG A 97 -0.52 7.70 -4.15
N PHE A 98 -1.23 6.88 -3.40
CA PHE A 98 -2.17 7.32 -2.36
C PHE A 98 -1.44 7.93 -1.16
N LEU A 99 -0.36 7.29 -0.70
CA LEU A 99 0.47 7.80 0.38
C LEU A 99 1.08 9.17 0.04
N LYS A 100 1.64 9.29 -1.17
CA LYS A 100 2.21 10.55 -1.69
C LYS A 100 1.16 11.65 -1.81
N GLN A 101 -0.04 11.33 -2.29
CA GLN A 101 -1.13 12.30 -2.39
C GLN A 101 -1.55 12.81 -1.00
N ALA A 102 -1.71 11.91 -0.03
CA ALA A 102 -2.04 12.26 1.35
C ALA A 102 -0.95 13.13 2.00
N ALA A 103 0.32 12.79 1.80
CA ALA A 103 1.46 13.56 2.30
C ALA A 103 1.49 14.98 1.70
N VAL A 104 1.35 15.10 0.38
CA VAL A 104 1.33 16.40 -0.32
C VAL A 104 0.15 17.27 0.12
N ASN A 105 -1.04 16.68 0.33
CA ASN A 105 -2.20 17.38 0.87
C ASN A 105 -1.93 17.94 2.28
N SER A 106 -1.15 17.22 3.08
CA SER A 106 -0.75 17.60 4.44
C SER A 106 0.57 18.40 4.50
N ARG A 107 1.18 18.74 3.36
CA ARG A 107 2.44 19.48 3.23
C ARG A 107 3.64 18.74 3.85
N LEU A 108 3.60 17.41 3.79
CA LEU A 108 4.68 16.54 4.27
C LEU A 108 5.49 16.00 3.08
N GLU A 109 6.76 15.73 3.33
CA GLU A 109 7.61 15.03 2.37
C GLU A 109 7.30 13.53 2.40
N CYS A 110 7.39 12.89 1.23
CA CYS A 110 7.15 11.46 1.07
C CYS A 110 7.93 10.94 -0.13
N GLU A 111 9.18 10.56 0.11
CA GLU A 111 10.07 9.98 -0.89
C GLU A 111 10.58 8.64 -0.36
N PHE A 112 10.39 7.59 -1.14
CA PHE A 112 10.78 6.23 -0.76
C PHE A 112 11.43 5.49 -1.92
N GLU A 113 12.30 4.55 -1.56
CA GLU A 113 12.70 3.43 -2.42
C GLU A 113 11.85 2.21 -2.04
N ALA A 114 11.68 1.29 -2.98
CA ALA A 114 10.90 0.07 -2.71
C ALA A 114 11.38 -1.12 -3.55
N VAL A 115 11.00 -2.30 -3.08
CA VAL A 115 10.92 -3.51 -3.89
C VAL A 115 9.45 -3.87 -4.09
N ASP A 116 9.08 -4.18 -5.32
CA ASP A 116 7.72 -4.57 -5.72
C ASP A 116 7.64 -6.07 -5.96
N THR A 117 6.89 -6.79 -5.12
CA THR A 117 6.73 -8.24 -5.26
C THR A 117 5.97 -8.63 -6.53
N LEU A 118 5.10 -7.76 -7.09
CA LEU A 118 4.50 -8.00 -8.41
C LEU A 118 5.56 -8.03 -9.51
N THR A 119 6.51 -7.10 -9.46
CA THR A 119 7.64 -7.06 -10.39
C THR A 119 8.52 -8.29 -10.25
N LEU A 120 8.81 -8.73 -9.01
CA LEU A 120 9.52 -9.98 -8.77
C LEU A 120 8.78 -11.18 -9.40
N CYS A 121 7.48 -11.30 -9.16
CA CYS A 121 6.67 -12.38 -9.74
C CYS A 121 6.66 -12.37 -11.27
N ARG A 122 6.66 -11.18 -11.90
CA ARG A 122 6.75 -11.05 -13.36
C ARG A 122 8.05 -11.60 -13.94
N HIS A 123 9.15 -11.52 -13.19
CA HIS A 123 10.46 -12.05 -13.62
C HIS A 123 10.69 -13.51 -13.24
N LEU A 124 10.07 -14.00 -12.17
CA LEU A 124 10.40 -15.28 -11.54
C LEU A 124 9.32 -16.35 -11.72
N MET A 125 8.10 -15.99 -12.11
CA MET A 125 7.01 -16.93 -12.41
C MET A 125 6.85 -17.13 -13.92
N PRO A 126 6.30 -18.28 -14.38
CA PRO A 126 5.98 -18.50 -15.78
C PRO A 126 5.09 -17.39 -16.35
N PRO A 127 5.25 -17.02 -17.64
CA PRO A 127 4.47 -15.92 -18.24
C PRO A 127 2.96 -16.10 -18.16
N ASP A 128 2.48 -17.33 -18.30
CA ASP A 128 1.06 -17.68 -18.39
C ASP A 128 0.35 -17.71 -17.02
N GLU A 129 1.11 -17.67 -15.93
CA GLU A 129 0.54 -17.71 -14.58
C GLU A 129 0.04 -16.33 -14.14
N LYS A 130 -1.05 -16.32 -13.34
CA LYS A 130 -1.55 -15.10 -12.70
C LYS A 130 -0.57 -14.63 -11.63
N LYS A 131 -0.38 -13.31 -11.56
CA LYS A 131 0.62 -12.67 -10.69
C LYS A 131 0.01 -11.68 -9.68
N ASN A 132 -1.32 -11.74 -9.47
CA ASN A 132 -1.90 -11.05 -8.32
C ASN A 132 -1.41 -11.68 -7.01
N LEU A 133 -1.50 -10.98 -5.90
CA LEU A 133 -0.93 -11.40 -4.62
C LEU A 133 -1.40 -12.81 -4.22
N SER A 134 -2.71 -13.06 -4.28
CA SER A 134 -3.29 -14.34 -3.88
C SER A 134 -2.80 -15.50 -4.76
N ALA A 135 -2.78 -15.33 -6.10
CA ALA A 135 -2.28 -16.34 -7.00
C ALA A 135 -0.78 -16.60 -6.82
N SER A 136 0.02 -15.56 -6.60
CA SER A 136 1.45 -15.68 -6.34
C SER A 136 1.73 -16.40 -5.01
N CYS A 137 0.99 -16.08 -3.96
CA CYS A 137 1.08 -16.79 -2.68
C CYS A 137 0.71 -18.26 -2.81
N THR A 138 -0.35 -18.56 -3.56
CA THR A 138 -0.74 -19.96 -3.85
C THR A 138 0.37 -20.71 -4.60
N TRP A 139 0.94 -20.09 -5.63
CA TRP A 139 2.03 -20.67 -6.41
C TRP A 139 3.24 -21.03 -5.55
N PHE A 140 3.64 -20.14 -4.66
CA PHE A 140 4.80 -20.33 -3.77
C PHE A 140 4.43 -21.01 -2.44
N GLN A 141 3.21 -21.53 -2.30
CA GLN A 141 2.72 -22.23 -1.10
C GLN A 141 2.83 -21.40 0.18
N ILE A 142 2.47 -20.13 0.09
CA ILE A 142 2.43 -19.21 1.22
C ILE A 142 1.02 -19.21 1.80
N PRO A 143 0.87 -19.46 3.11
CA PRO A 143 -0.43 -19.39 3.77
C PRO A 143 -0.97 -17.95 3.72
N GLN A 144 -2.25 -17.82 3.40
CA GLN A 144 -2.94 -16.54 3.36
C GLN A 144 -4.04 -16.51 4.43
N SER A 145 -4.17 -15.40 5.12
CA SER A 145 -5.29 -15.09 5.98
C SER A 145 -6.42 -14.41 5.17
N ALA A 146 -7.21 -13.54 5.75
CA ALA A 146 -8.28 -12.84 5.06
C ALA A 146 -7.73 -11.89 3.98
N ALA A 147 -7.83 -12.26 2.69
CA ALA A 147 -7.47 -11.39 1.58
C ALA A 147 -8.30 -10.10 1.56
N HIS A 148 -7.73 -9.05 0.96
CA HIS A 148 -8.33 -7.70 0.86
C HIS A 148 -8.57 -7.01 2.22
N ARG A 149 -7.67 -7.23 3.15
CA ARG A 149 -7.49 -6.43 4.36
C ARG A 149 -6.02 -6.03 4.40
N ALA A 150 -5.76 -4.76 4.59
CA ALA A 150 -4.41 -4.18 4.43
C ALA A 150 -3.34 -4.91 5.25
N GLU A 151 -3.61 -5.28 6.49
CA GLU A 151 -2.63 -6.02 7.32
C GLU A 151 -2.32 -7.41 6.75
N ALA A 152 -3.34 -8.15 6.32
CA ALA A 152 -3.18 -9.49 5.77
C ALA A 152 -2.44 -9.48 4.42
N ASP A 153 -2.69 -8.46 3.60
CA ASP A 153 -2.06 -8.32 2.29
C ASP A 153 -0.61 -7.83 2.45
N ALA A 154 -0.32 -6.92 3.39
CA ALA A 154 1.05 -6.54 3.75
C ALA A 154 1.86 -7.74 4.29
N GLU A 155 1.27 -8.57 5.15
CA GLU A 155 1.92 -9.79 5.66
C GLU A 155 2.16 -10.82 4.55
N SER A 156 1.19 -11.00 3.65
CA SER A 156 1.32 -11.88 2.48
C SER A 156 2.45 -11.42 1.54
N ALA A 157 2.55 -10.12 1.29
CA ALA A 157 3.64 -9.54 0.49
C ALA A 157 5.00 -9.73 1.17
N HIS A 158 5.08 -9.56 2.49
CA HIS A 158 6.28 -9.84 3.27
C HIS A 158 6.72 -11.30 3.13
N LEU A 159 5.83 -12.25 3.38
CA LEU A 159 6.13 -13.69 3.29
C LEU A 159 6.52 -14.10 1.86
N LEU A 160 5.83 -13.54 0.86
CA LEU A 160 6.16 -13.75 -0.55
C LEU A 160 7.58 -13.25 -0.87
N TYR A 161 7.93 -12.05 -0.43
CA TYR A 161 9.27 -11.50 -0.62
C TYR A 161 10.36 -12.38 0.01
N GLU A 162 10.18 -12.79 1.27
CA GLU A 162 11.16 -13.63 1.96
C GLU A 162 11.32 -15.00 1.26
N LYS A 163 10.21 -15.57 0.77
CA LYS A 163 10.25 -16.82 0.00
C LYS A 163 11.01 -16.65 -1.32
N LEU A 164 10.70 -15.60 -2.09
CA LEU A 164 11.38 -15.32 -3.35
C LEU A 164 12.86 -15.02 -3.15
N LYS A 165 13.20 -14.27 -2.11
CA LYS A 165 14.59 -13.97 -1.73
C LYS A 165 15.37 -15.24 -1.38
N ALA A 166 14.76 -16.16 -0.63
CA ALA A 166 15.38 -17.43 -0.29
C ALA A 166 15.62 -18.32 -1.51
N LEU A 167 14.69 -18.33 -2.47
CA LEU A 167 14.77 -19.18 -3.67
C LEU A 167 15.71 -18.61 -4.74
N TYR A 168 15.67 -17.30 -4.98
CA TYR A 168 16.29 -16.67 -6.15
C TYR A 168 17.29 -15.56 -5.82
N GLY A 169 17.38 -15.13 -4.57
CA GLY A 169 18.18 -13.95 -4.18
C GLY A 169 19.65 -14.07 -4.52
N LYS A 170 20.23 -15.27 -4.46
CA LYS A 170 21.65 -15.50 -4.81
C LYS A 170 21.92 -15.38 -6.32
N GLU A 171 20.97 -15.82 -7.15
CA GLU A 171 21.13 -15.86 -8.60
C GLU A 171 20.64 -14.58 -9.29
N ARG A 172 19.70 -13.88 -8.66
CA ARG A 172 19.03 -12.72 -9.22
C ARG A 172 19.00 -11.54 -8.23
N GLU A 173 20.14 -11.31 -7.54
CA GLU A 173 20.27 -10.25 -6.52
C GLU A 173 19.76 -8.88 -7.01
N GLU A 174 19.98 -8.58 -8.28
CA GLU A 174 19.58 -7.30 -8.88
C GLU A 174 18.08 -6.99 -8.79
N LEU A 175 17.24 -8.03 -8.76
CA LEU A 175 15.78 -7.87 -8.64
C LEU A 175 15.32 -7.47 -7.22
N PHE A 176 16.16 -7.73 -6.22
CA PHE A 176 15.84 -7.54 -4.80
C PHE A 176 16.44 -6.26 -4.22
N VAL A 177 16.99 -5.40 -5.08
CA VAL A 177 17.53 -4.09 -4.69
C VAL A 177 16.42 -3.05 -4.76
N PRO A 178 16.23 -2.22 -3.71
CA PRO A 178 15.24 -1.15 -3.74
C PRO A 178 15.52 -0.14 -4.85
N CYS A 179 14.45 0.32 -5.50
CA CYS A 179 14.49 1.36 -6.51
C CYS A 179 13.61 2.55 -6.08
N PRO A 180 13.96 3.80 -6.44
CA PRO A 180 13.16 4.96 -6.14
C PRO A 180 11.74 4.84 -6.69
N LEU A 181 10.74 5.15 -5.86
CA LEU A 181 9.35 5.29 -6.28
C LEU A 181 9.14 6.70 -6.82
N ILE A 182 8.71 6.81 -8.07
CA ILE A 182 8.54 8.11 -8.73
C ILE A 182 7.05 8.33 -9.02
N HIS A 183 6.48 9.31 -8.35
CA HIS A 183 5.12 9.81 -8.62
C HIS A 183 5.01 11.29 -8.29
N LYS A 184 4.36 12.05 -9.19
CA LYS A 184 4.09 13.49 -9.00
C LYS A 184 2.65 13.66 -8.53
N ALA A 185 2.48 14.06 -7.29
CA ALA A 185 1.19 14.46 -6.73
C ALA A 185 1.08 15.99 -6.69
N LYS A 186 -0.14 16.49 -6.87
CA LYS A 186 -0.46 17.91 -6.68
C LYS A 186 -1.43 18.04 -5.52
N ARG A 187 -1.20 19.07 -4.68
CA ARG A 187 -2.09 19.37 -3.56
C ARG A 187 -3.50 19.65 -4.06
N GLU A 188 -4.47 19.03 -3.43
CA GLU A 188 -5.89 19.35 -3.64
C GLU A 188 -6.14 20.79 -3.22
N GLN A 189 -6.78 21.57 -4.10
CA GLN A 189 -7.21 22.93 -3.78
C GLN A 189 -8.69 22.92 -3.40
N PRO A 190 -9.12 23.78 -2.45
CA PRO A 190 -10.54 23.95 -2.19
C PRO A 190 -11.27 24.32 -3.49
N ALA A 191 -12.47 23.79 -3.66
CA ALA A 191 -13.31 24.13 -4.80
C ALA A 191 -13.42 25.68 -4.94
N THR A 192 -13.14 26.18 -6.12
CA THR A 192 -13.26 27.61 -6.43
C THR A 192 -14.73 28.07 -6.25
N LYS A 193 -14.95 29.39 -6.03
CA LYS A 193 -16.32 29.93 -5.93
C LYS A 193 -17.20 29.46 -7.10
N ARG A 194 -16.68 29.47 -8.31
CA ARG A 194 -17.37 29.04 -9.53
C ARG A 194 -17.73 27.53 -9.53
N GLN A 195 -16.88 26.66 -8.96
CA GLN A 195 -17.19 25.24 -8.81
C GLN A 195 -18.23 24.98 -7.72
N LYS A 196 -18.28 25.82 -6.67
CA LYS A 196 -19.31 25.74 -5.62
C LYS A 196 -20.67 26.20 -6.10
N GLU A 197 -20.72 27.22 -6.97
CA GLU A 197 -21.96 27.73 -7.59
C GLU A 197 -22.57 26.67 -8.53
N TYR A 198 -21.75 25.89 -9.27
CA TYR A 198 -22.21 24.80 -10.14
C TYR A 198 -22.82 23.60 -9.40
N LEU A 199 -22.60 23.47 -8.11
CA LEU A 199 -23.11 22.35 -7.28
C LEU A 199 -24.41 22.74 -6.54
N GLN A 200 -24.89 24.00 -6.70
CA GLN A 200 -26.13 24.54 -6.06
C GLN A 200 -27.30 24.68 -7.04
N ASP A 201 -27.10 24.42 -8.34
CA ASP A 201 -28.09 24.35 -9.41
C ASP A 201 -28.44 22.88 -9.75
#